data_50d2401d3c8c763da0a77ea5cdaa0031
#
_entry.id   50d2401d3c8c763da0a77ea5cdaa0031
#
_cell.length_a   1.000
_cell.length_b   1.000
_cell.length_c   1.000
_cell.angle_alpha   90.00
_cell.angle_beta   90.00
_cell.angle_gamma   90.00
#
_symmetry.space_group_name_H-M   'P 1'
#
loop_
_entity.id
_entity.type
_entity.pdbx_description
1 polymer ?
#
loop_
_entity_poly.entity_id
_entity_poly.type
_entity_poly.pdbx_seq_one_letter_code
_entity_poly.pdbx_strand_id
1 'polypeptide(L)'
;MRAERRQHPRYIINRIAKFQADAGSLPRDCMITDVSKQGARLFADGAEVPDQFDLLISGDKGVRQGCQVVWRLGGEIGVAFVGPGRR
;
A
#
# COMPACT_ATOMS: atom_id res chain seq x y z
N MET A 1 6.91 -12.54 26.26
CA MET A 1 7.13 -12.45 25.68
C MET A 1 6.88 -12.30 24.59
N ARG A 2 6.94 -12.01 24.04
CA ARG A 2 6.77 -11.84 23.10
C ARG A 2 7.05 -12.20 22.23
N ALA A 3 6.65 -12.28 22.01
CA ALA A 3 7.54 -12.85 21.21
C ALA A 3 7.23 -12.64 19.80
N GLU A 4 7.98 -11.92 19.22
CA GLU A 4 7.80 -11.56 17.83
C GLU A 4 8.33 -12.65 16.97
N ARG A 5 7.48 -13.21 16.11
CA ARG A 5 7.91 -14.28 15.28
C ARG A 5 8.00 -13.94 13.82
N ARG A 6 7.75 -12.74 13.47
CA ARG A 6 7.80 -12.37 12.08
C ARG A 6 9.20 -12.39 11.57
N GLN A 7 9.38 -12.87 10.38
CA GLN A 7 10.67 -12.80 9.75
C GLN A 7 10.94 -11.43 9.21
N HIS A 8 9.89 -10.68 8.90
CA HIS A 8 10.04 -9.34 8.37
C HIS A 8 9.34 -8.40 9.30
N PRO A 9 10.07 -7.61 10.05
CA PRO A 9 9.44 -6.69 10.98
C PRO A 9 8.48 -5.76 10.26
N ARG A 10 7.40 -5.42 10.92
CA ARG A 10 6.48 -4.47 10.37
C ARG A 10 6.57 -3.20 11.21
N TYR A 11 6.56 -2.10 10.51
CA TYR A 11 6.65 -0.81 11.17
C TYR A 11 5.31 -0.14 11.08
N ILE A 12 4.78 0.26 12.21
CA ILE A 12 3.50 0.93 12.25
C ILE A 12 3.73 2.39 11.97
N ILE A 13 3.15 2.86 10.89
CA ILE A 13 3.24 4.26 10.52
C ILE A 13 1.85 4.68 10.14
N ASN A 14 1.60 5.96 10.11
CA ASN A 14 0.33 6.46 9.65
C ASN A 14 0.69 7.57 8.69
N ARG A 15 0.78 7.23 7.43
CA ARG A 15 1.32 8.13 6.46
C ARG A 15 0.38 8.23 5.28
N ILE A 16 0.09 9.45 4.89
CA ILE A 16 -0.75 9.67 3.74
C ILE A 16 0.03 9.34 2.47
N ALA A 17 -0.60 8.60 1.59
CA ALA A 17 -0.03 8.27 0.31
C ALA A 17 -1.14 8.30 -0.71
N LYS A 18 -0.82 7.93 -1.94
CA LYS A 18 -1.82 7.86 -2.98
C LYS A 18 -1.69 6.55 -3.70
N PHE A 19 -2.80 6.07 -4.23
CA PHE A 19 -2.76 4.90 -5.09
C PHE A 19 -3.32 5.29 -6.44
N GLN A 20 -2.83 4.64 -7.47
CA GLN A 20 -3.26 4.92 -8.83
C GLN A 20 -3.55 3.60 -9.51
N ALA A 21 -4.76 3.46 -10.03
CA ALA A 21 -5.18 2.20 -10.63
C ALA A 21 -4.41 1.89 -11.90
N ASP A 22 -4.24 2.90 -12.72
CA ASP A 22 -3.44 2.73 -13.94
C ASP A 22 -3.00 4.11 -14.39
N ALA A 23 -2.25 4.14 -15.47
CA ALA A 23 -1.64 5.39 -15.91
C ALA A 23 -2.65 6.46 -16.29
N GLY A 24 -3.84 6.05 -16.65
CA GLY A 24 -4.85 7.02 -17.03
C GLY A 24 -5.74 7.46 -15.91
N SER A 25 -5.57 6.91 -14.73
CA SER A 25 -6.44 7.24 -13.60
C SER A 25 -5.84 8.34 -12.76
N LEU A 26 -6.71 9.08 -12.08
CA LEU A 26 -6.23 10.06 -11.13
C LEU A 26 -5.82 9.37 -9.84
N PRO A 27 -4.71 9.77 -9.25
CA PRO A 27 -4.33 9.21 -7.96
C PRO A 27 -5.35 9.57 -6.90
N ARG A 28 -5.53 8.68 -5.95
CA ARG A 28 -6.47 8.86 -4.85
C ARG A 28 -5.75 8.65 -3.54
N ASP A 29 -6.25 9.31 -2.52
CA ASP A 29 -5.60 9.27 -1.22
C ASP A 29 -5.82 7.96 -0.50
N CYS A 30 -4.84 7.54 0.23
CA CYS A 30 -4.96 6.42 1.14
C CYS A 30 -3.98 6.65 2.28
N MET A 31 -4.07 5.83 3.31
CA MET A 31 -3.16 5.94 4.42
C MET A 31 -2.43 4.62 4.59
N ILE A 32 -1.11 4.69 4.66
CA ILE A 32 -0.32 3.51 4.95
C ILE A 32 -0.26 3.36 6.45
N THR A 33 -0.79 2.27 6.98
CA THR A 33 -0.83 2.08 8.40
C THR A 33 0.30 1.20 8.90
N ASP A 34 0.79 0.29 8.10
CA ASP A 34 2.05 -0.34 8.41
C ASP A 34 2.69 -0.86 7.13
N VAL A 35 3.96 -1.14 7.20
CA VAL A 35 4.70 -1.52 6.02
C VAL A 35 5.82 -2.48 6.42
N SER A 36 6.14 -3.39 5.50
CA SER A 36 7.28 -4.27 5.65
C SER A 36 7.96 -4.34 4.30
N LYS A 37 8.99 -5.14 4.21
CA LYS A 37 9.67 -5.29 2.93
C LYS A 37 8.80 -5.91 1.87
N GLN A 38 7.83 -6.70 2.27
CA GLN A 38 7.05 -7.46 1.30
C GLN A 38 5.70 -6.87 1.00
N GLY A 39 5.24 -5.96 1.81
CA GLY A 39 3.92 -5.43 1.58
C GLY A 39 3.55 -4.38 2.59
N ALA A 40 2.28 -4.02 2.57
CA ALA A 40 1.79 -2.95 3.43
C ALA A 40 0.34 -3.17 3.76
N ARG A 41 -0.11 -2.48 4.79
CA ARG A 41 -1.52 -2.38 5.11
C ARG A 41 -1.94 -0.95 4.86
N LEU A 42 -3.03 -0.79 4.14
CA LEU A 42 -3.51 0.53 3.75
C LEU A 42 -4.94 0.70 4.20
N PHE A 43 -5.29 1.93 4.43
CA PHE A 43 -6.69 2.28 4.70
C PHE A 43 -7.14 3.23 3.60
N ALA A 44 -8.20 2.86 2.91
CA ALA A 44 -8.73 3.64 1.81
C ALA A 44 -10.24 3.63 1.88
N ASP A 45 -10.75 4.27 2.93
CA ASP A 45 -12.18 4.25 3.21
C ASP A 45 -12.95 4.94 2.11
N GLY A 46 -13.99 4.30 1.64
CA GLY A 46 -14.86 4.89 0.64
C GLY A 46 -14.30 4.88 -0.76
N ALA A 47 -13.14 4.31 -0.96
CA ALA A 47 -12.56 4.28 -2.29
C ALA A 47 -12.58 2.86 -2.81
N GLU A 48 -12.73 2.74 -4.12
CA GLU A 48 -12.65 1.44 -4.76
C GLU A 48 -11.22 1.21 -5.17
N VAL A 49 -10.59 0.23 -4.57
CA VAL A 49 -9.20 -0.08 -4.86
C VAL A 49 -9.16 -1.34 -5.71
N PRO A 50 -8.60 -1.27 -6.89
CA PRO A 50 -8.55 -2.46 -7.74
C PRO A 50 -7.57 -3.48 -7.18
N ASP A 51 -7.61 -4.68 -7.72
CA ASP A 51 -6.74 -5.76 -7.23
C ASP A 51 -5.27 -5.46 -7.42
N GLN A 52 -4.93 -4.69 -8.41
CA GLN A 52 -3.57 -4.28 -8.67
C GLN A 52 -3.53 -2.79 -8.88
N PHE A 53 -2.53 -2.15 -8.33
CA PHE A 53 -2.40 -0.71 -8.46
C PHE A 53 -0.98 -0.31 -8.11
N ASP A 54 -0.67 0.95 -8.34
CA ASP A 54 0.60 1.52 -7.93
C ASP A 54 0.39 2.35 -6.69
N LEU A 55 1.27 2.18 -5.74
CA LEU A 55 1.27 2.99 -4.54
C LEU A 55 2.30 4.09 -4.74
N LEU A 56 1.85 5.32 -4.57
CA LEU A 56 2.71 6.48 -4.75
C LEU A 56 3.09 6.99 -3.38
N ILE A 57 4.35 6.86 -3.06
CA ILE A 57 4.81 7.26 -1.75
C ILE A 57 5.22 8.70 -1.84
N SER A 58 4.51 9.51 -1.11
CA SER A 58 4.68 10.94 -1.25
C SER A 58 6.01 11.38 -0.71
N GLY A 59 6.39 12.55 -1.11
CA GLY A 59 7.59 13.14 -0.64
C GLY A 59 8.78 12.78 -1.45
N ASP A 60 8.66 11.77 -2.25
CA ASP A 60 9.77 11.40 -3.04
C ASP A 60 9.46 11.52 -4.46
N LYS A 61 10.21 11.84 -5.24
CA LYS A 61 10.08 12.15 -6.58
C LYS A 61 9.45 11.08 -7.40
N GLY A 62 8.25 10.73 -7.02
CA GLY A 62 7.49 9.80 -7.82
C GLY A 62 7.87 8.36 -7.62
N VAL A 63 8.27 8.01 -6.42
CA VAL A 63 8.51 6.61 -6.14
C VAL A 63 7.19 5.86 -6.26
N ARG A 64 7.18 4.83 -7.08
CA ARG A 64 6.00 4.02 -7.31
C ARG A 64 6.30 2.59 -6.94
N GLN A 65 5.36 1.96 -6.28
CA GLN A 65 5.49 0.57 -5.88
C GLN A 65 4.28 -0.18 -6.39
N GLY A 66 4.50 -1.17 -7.22
CA GLY A 66 3.40 -2.01 -7.67
C GLY A 66 2.88 -2.86 -6.55
N CYS A 67 1.56 -2.95 -6.43
CA CYS A 67 0.92 -3.65 -5.33
C CYS A 67 -0.16 -4.57 -5.85
N GLN A 68 -0.32 -5.69 -5.16
CA GLN A 68 -1.40 -6.62 -5.41
C GLN A 68 -2.16 -6.82 -4.12
N VAL A 69 -3.47 -6.68 -4.16
CA VAL A 69 -4.29 -6.85 -2.97
C VAL A 69 -4.31 -8.31 -2.59
N VAL A 70 -4.04 -8.57 -1.31
CA VAL A 70 -4.04 -9.91 -0.76
C VAL A 70 -5.31 -10.16 0.04
N TRP A 71 -5.78 -9.17 0.77
CA TRP A 71 -7.00 -9.29 1.53
C TRP A 71 -7.65 -7.92 1.68
N ARG A 72 -8.94 -7.96 1.96
CA ARG A 72 -9.73 -6.75 2.19
C ARG A 72 -10.59 -6.98 3.40
N LEU A 73 -10.71 -5.95 4.23
CA LEU A 73 -11.56 -6.04 5.39
C LEU A 73 -12.01 -4.63 5.74
N GLY A 74 -13.28 -4.34 5.51
CA GLY A 74 -13.77 -2.99 5.73
C GLY A 74 -13.03 -2.02 4.82
N GLY A 75 -12.55 -0.95 5.39
CA GLY A 75 -11.77 0.02 4.63
C GLY A 75 -10.31 -0.31 4.54
N GLU A 76 -9.89 -1.41 5.15
CA GLU A 76 -8.48 -1.79 5.14
C GLU A 76 -8.18 -2.79 4.06
N ILE A 77 -6.99 -2.72 3.51
CA ILE A 77 -6.52 -3.74 2.58
C ILE A 77 -5.09 -4.07 2.90
N GLY A 78 -4.74 -5.32 2.68
CA GLY A 78 -3.37 -5.75 2.76
C GLY A 78 -2.86 -6.01 1.37
N VAL A 79 -1.68 -5.53 1.07
CA VAL A 79 -1.12 -5.67 -0.27
C VAL A 79 0.26 -6.28 -0.20
N ALA A 80 0.61 -7.00 -1.24
CA ALA A 80 1.96 -7.48 -1.44
C ALA A 80 2.62 -6.61 -2.49
N PHE A 81 3.88 -6.34 -2.30
CA PHE A 81 4.64 -5.58 -3.29
C PHE A 81 5.05 -6.51 -4.40
N VAL A 82 4.80 -6.09 -5.63
CA VAL A 82 5.06 -6.97 -6.76
C VAL A 82 6.01 -6.36 -7.77
N GLY A 83 6.80 -5.40 -7.33
CA GLY A 83 7.80 -4.84 -8.21
C GLY A 83 7.61 -3.35 -8.40
N PRO A 84 8.40 -2.76 -9.27
CA PRO A 84 8.27 -1.32 -9.49
C PRO A 84 6.92 -1.01 -10.08
N GLY A 85 6.43 0.18 -9.77
CA GLY A 85 5.17 0.60 -10.30
C GLY A 85 5.27 0.84 -11.80
N ARG A 86 4.12 0.88 -12.44
CA ARG A 86 4.10 1.19 -13.85
C ARG A 86 4.35 2.63 -14.07
N ARG A 87 4.70 2.92 -15.25
CA ARG A 87 4.90 4.29 -15.55
C ARG A 87 3.87 4.87 -16.38
#